data_17e42a3712a6b02f972800de0c360d5c
#
_entry.id   17e42a3712a6b02f972800de0c360d5c
#
_cell.length_a   1.000
_cell.length_b   1.000
_cell.length_c   1.000
_cell.angle_alpha   90.00
_cell.angle_beta   90.00
_cell.angle_gamma   90.00
#
_symmetry.space_group_name_H-M   'P 1'
#
loop_
_entity.id
_entity.type
_entity.pdbx_description
1 polymer ?
#
loop_
_entity_poly.entity_id
_entity_poly.type
_entity_poly.pdbx_seq_one_letter_code
_entity_poly.pdbx_strand_id
1 'polypeptide(L)'
;SLLNLLRRAHHAEQFRTLARDVEGVLTVEQVADDLSALADAVLRVTARWCWDRLKARHREEPAIAIIGYGKLGGKELGYGSDLDIVFVYDDEDERAQEIYASYVRKMINWMTVKTADGDLYEIDTALRPNGNSGLLVTRFEAYADYQQQRGSNTAWTWEHQAMTRARFVMGLPSLAPRFDAVRCAVIQAPRDAASLKAEIVAMRERVRQGHPVKAERFDVKHSPGAMVDAEFAVQYLVLLHTAEHPALADNVGNIALLQRAEKAGLLPQGVGEAAANAYREMRRLQHRARLNEEPTDVPLSQLAAEREAVLTLWRVVMD
;
A
#
# COMPACT_ATOMS: atom_id res chain seq x y z
N SER A 1 -18.82 -23.22 -8.61
CA SER A 1 -18.86 -21.87 -9.20
C SER A 1 -17.46 -21.33 -9.43
N LEU A 2 -17.32 -20.30 -10.29
CA LEU A 2 -16.03 -19.63 -10.53
C LEU A 2 -15.50 -18.96 -9.26
N LEU A 3 -16.38 -18.43 -8.42
CA LEU A 3 -16.02 -17.85 -7.12
C LEU A 3 -15.31 -18.89 -6.23
N ASN A 4 -15.85 -20.10 -6.16
CA ASN A 4 -15.25 -21.17 -5.36
C ASN A 4 -13.91 -21.64 -5.97
N LEU A 5 -13.84 -21.75 -7.29
CA LEU A 5 -12.59 -22.13 -7.96
C LEU A 5 -11.46 -21.13 -7.65
N LEU A 6 -11.77 -19.83 -7.73
CA LEU A 6 -10.80 -18.78 -7.46
C LEU A 6 -10.32 -18.83 -5.99
N ARG A 7 -11.22 -19.06 -5.04
CA ARG A 7 -10.87 -19.18 -3.62
C ARG A 7 -9.99 -20.38 -3.34
N ARG A 8 -10.32 -21.54 -3.92
CA ARG A 8 -9.49 -22.74 -3.78
C ARG A 8 -8.09 -22.55 -4.36
N ALA A 9 -7.99 -21.94 -5.53
CA ALA A 9 -6.70 -21.64 -6.17
C ALA A 9 -5.86 -20.66 -5.31
N HIS A 10 -6.50 -19.59 -4.83
CA HIS A 10 -5.86 -18.62 -3.94
C HIS A 10 -5.34 -19.28 -2.66
N HIS A 11 -6.18 -20.05 -1.98
CA HIS A 11 -5.79 -20.70 -0.73
C HIS A 11 -4.67 -21.73 -0.95
N ALA A 12 -4.68 -22.45 -2.05
CA ALA A 12 -3.61 -23.39 -2.40
C ALA A 12 -2.25 -22.69 -2.60
N GLU A 13 -2.24 -21.57 -3.34
CA GLU A 13 -1.01 -20.80 -3.58
C GLU A 13 -0.53 -20.10 -2.30
N GLN A 14 -1.44 -19.54 -1.51
CA GLN A 14 -1.10 -18.96 -0.21
C GLN A 14 -0.50 -20.02 0.72
N PHE A 15 -1.04 -21.22 0.74
CA PHE A 15 -0.53 -22.32 1.54
C PHE A 15 0.89 -22.74 1.10
N ARG A 16 1.19 -22.74 -0.20
CA ARG A 16 2.54 -23.03 -0.69
C ARG A 16 3.56 -22.01 -0.17
N THR A 17 3.22 -20.73 -0.23
CA THR A 17 4.07 -19.67 0.33
C THR A 17 4.23 -19.85 1.83
N LEU A 18 3.13 -20.12 2.54
CA LEU A 18 3.13 -20.33 3.98
C LEU A 18 4.04 -21.52 4.39
N ALA A 19 3.94 -22.64 3.70
CA ALA A 19 4.76 -23.82 4.00
C ALA A 19 6.26 -23.51 3.88
N ARG A 20 6.66 -22.81 2.81
CA ARG A 20 8.05 -22.39 2.57
C ARG A 20 8.52 -21.35 3.60
N ASP A 21 7.64 -20.47 4.02
CA ASP A 21 7.92 -19.46 5.06
C ASP A 21 8.15 -20.13 6.42
N VAL A 22 7.28 -21.04 6.82
CA VAL A 22 7.40 -21.79 8.09
C VAL A 22 8.66 -22.66 8.11
N GLU A 23 9.04 -23.23 6.98
CA GLU A 23 10.29 -24.00 6.83
C GLU A 23 11.55 -23.10 6.84
N GLY A 24 11.39 -21.78 6.86
CA GLY A 24 12.50 -20.84 6.85
C GLY A 24 13.22 -20.71 5.51
N VAL A 25 12.60 -21.16 4.41
CA VAL A 25 13.15 -21.09 3.05
C VAL A 25 13.04 -19.70 2.45
N LEU A 26 12.06 -18.90 2.88
CA LEU A 26 11.79 -17.56 2.36
C LEU A 26 12.18 -16.47 3.34
N THR A 27 12.71 -15.36 2.83
CA THR A 27 12.83 -14.10 3.59
C THR A 27 11.47 -13.40 3.69
N VAL A 28 11.34 -12.43 4.61
CA VAL A 28 10.12 -11.60 4.73
C VAL A 28 9.80 -10.91 3.41
N GLU A 29 10.83 -10.42 2.71
CA GLU A 29 10.68 -9.77 1.41
C GLU A 29 10.16 -10.73 0.33
N GLN A 30 10.66 -11.95 0.30
CA GLN A 30 10.20 -12.98 -0.65
C GLN A 30 8.76 -13.43 -0.37
N VAL A 31 8.38 -13.57 0.90
CA VAL A 31 6.98 -13.84 1.29
C VAL A 31 6.06 -12.73 0.78
N ALA A 32 6.44 -11.48 0.99
CA ALA A 32 5.65 -10.33 0.54
C ALA A 32 5.56 -10.25 -0.99
N ASP A 33 6.63 -10.56 -1.72
CA ASP A 33 6.63 -10.62 -3.18
C ASP A 33 5.68 -11.71 -3.68
N ASP A 34 5.73 -12.91 -3.11
CA ASP A 34 4.83 -14.02 -3.47
C ASP A 34 3.36 -13.67 -3.21
N LEU A 35 3.06 -13.12 -2.03
CA LEU A 35 1.69 -12.75 -1.66
C LEU A 35 1.16 -11.59 -2.52
N SER A 36 2.01 -10.63 -2.88
CA SER A 36 1.64 -9.51 -3.75
C SER A 36 1.41 -9.98 -5.19
N ALA A 37 2.25 -10.87 -5.71
CA ALA A 37 2.05 -11.48 -7.03
C ALA A 37 0.75 -12.30 -7.09
N LEU A 38 0.41 -13.02 -6.03
CA LEU A 38 -0.85 -13.75 -5.90
C LEU A 38 -2.05 -12.79 -5.93
N ALA A 39 -2.01 -11.70 -5.16
CA ALA A 39 -3.06 -10.68 -5.17
C ALA A 39 -3.23 -10.05 -6.56
N ASP A 40 -2.14 -9.71 -7.23
CA ASP A 40 -2.16 -9.18 -8.59
C ASP A 40 -2.82 -10.16 -9.56
N ALA A 41 -2.51 -11.45 -9.46
CA ALA A 41 -3.11 -12.49 -10.30
C ALA A 41 -4.61 -12.64 -10.04
N VAL A 42 -5.02 -12.66 -8.78
CA VAL A 42 -6.44 -12.74 -8.39
C VAL A 42 -7.22 -11.52 -8.89
N LEU A 43 -6.66 -10.33 -8.78
CA LEU A 43 -7.27 -9.11 -9.31
C LEU A 43 -7.44 -9.17 -10.83
N ARG A 44 -6.43 -9.63 -11.57
CA ARG A 44 -6.52 -9.78 -13.03
C ARG A 44 -7.61 -10.76 -13.46
N VAL A 45 -7.67 -11.92 -12.82
CA VAL A 45 -8.67 -12.94 -13.13
C VAL A 45 -10.08 -12.45 -12.79
N THR A 46 -10.25 -11.87 -11.61
CA THR A 46 -11.53 -11.30 -11.17
C THR A 46 -12.00 -10.20 -12.12
N ALA A 47 -11.11 -9.29 -12.48
CA ALA A 47 -11.42 -8.21 -13.42
C ALA A 47 -11.92 -8.77 -14.77
N ARG A 48 -11.22 -9.75 -15.33
CA ARG A 48 -11.61 -10.40 -16.59
C ARG A 48 -12.97 -11.06 -16.51
N TRP A 49 -13.16 -11.91 -15.53
CA TRP A 49 -14.41 -12.66 -15.38
C TRP A 49 -15.61 -11.75 -15.09
N CYS A 50 -15.41 -10.66 -14.32
CA CYS A 50 -16.48 -9.70 -14.05
C CYS A 50 -16.84 -8.89 -15.30
N TRP A 51 -15.86 -8.48 -16.12
CA TRP A 51 -16.12 -7.77 -17.36
C TRP A 51 -16.88 -8.62 -18.36
N ASP A 52 -16.45 -9.86 -18.55
CA ASP A 52 -17.13 -10.81 -19.46
C ASP A 52 -18.60 -11.06 -19.08
N ARG A 53 -18.95 -10.86 -17.80
CA ARG A 53 -20.31 -11.06 -17.26
C ARG A 53 -21.06 -9.77 -16.98
N LEU A 54 -20.52 -8.65 -17.38
CA LEU A 54 -21.17 -7.35 -17.19
C LEU A 54 -22.18 -7.11 -18.33
N LYS A 55 -23.46 -7.00 -17.98
CA LYS A 55 -24.53 -6.78 -18.99
C LYS A 55 -24.35 -5.47 -19.76
N ALA A 56 -23.85 -4.44 -19.10
CA ALA A 56 -23.64 -3.11 -19.69
C ALA A 56 -22.33 -2.97 -20.46
N ARG A 57 -21.58 -4.06 -20.64
CA ARG A 57 -20.31 -4.06 -21.36
C ARG A 57 -20.51 -3.50 -22.78
N HIS A 58 -19.72 -2.48 -23.12
CA HIS A 58 -19.86 -1.72 -24.37
C HIS A 58 -18.64 -1.86 -25.29
N ARG A 59 -17.60 -2.56 -24.84
CA ARG A 59 -16.37 -2.81 -25.61
C ARG A 59 -15.75 -4.14 -25.22
N GLU A 60 -14.83 -4.65 -26.02
CA GLU A 60 -14.20 -5.95 -25.78
C GLU A 60 -13.33 -5.92 -24.51
N GLU A 61 -12.42 -4.98 -24.40
CA GLU A 61 -11.54 -4.80 -23.24
C GLU A 61 -11.93 -3.54 -22.48
N PRO A 62 -11.99 -3.57 -21.15
CA PRO A 62 -12.33 -2.39 -20.37
C PRO A 62 -11.18 -1.38 -20.36
N ALA A 63 -11.49 -0.11 -20.53
CA ALA A 63 -10.51 0.98 -20.42
C ALA A 63 -10.36 1.43 -18.97
N ILE A 64 -9.98 0.52 -18.09
CA ILE A 64 -9.85 0.72 -16.65
C ILE A 64 -8.43 0.38 -16.20
N ALA A 65 -8.05 0.90 -15.04
CA ALA A 65 -6.84 0.47 -14.33
C ALA A 65 -7.11 0.36 -12.84
N ILE A 66 -6.41 -0.58 -12.20
CA ILE A 66 -6.35 -0.74 -10.76
C ILE A 66 -5.00 -0.24 -10.28
N ILE A 67 -5.03 0.73 -9.39
CA ILE A 67 -3.86 1.27 -8.71
C ILE A 67 -3.82 0.68 -7.30
N GLY A 68 -2.74 -0.02 -6.97
CA GLY A 68 -2.50 -0.55 -5.63
C GLY A 68 -1.81 0.48 -4.75
N TYR A 69 -2.29 0.62 -3.52
CA TYR A 69 -1.73 1.47 -2.48
C TYR A 69 -1.31 0.63 -1.27
N GLY A 70 -0.79 1.27 -0.25
CA GLY A 70 -0.46 0.61 0.99
C GLY A 70 0.48 -0.59 0.81
N LYS A 71 0.17 -1.69 1.45
CA LYS A 71 0.98 -2.92 1.38
C LYS A 71 0.98 -3.55 -0.01
N LEU A 72 -0.16 -3.54 -0.71
CA LEU A 72 -0.23 -4.02 -2.08
C LEU A 72 0.63 -3.17 -3.03
N GLY A 73 0.52 -1.86 -2.93
CA GLY A 73 1.30 -0.92 -3.74
C GLY A 73 2.80 -1.06 -3.51
N GLY A 74 3.22 -1.12 -2.25
CA GLY A 74 4.62 -1.27 -1.86
C GLY A 74 5.19 -2.68 -1.94
N LYS A 75 4.40 -3.67 -2.37
CA LYS A 75 4.78 -5.09 -2.38
C LYS A 75 5.24 -5.60 -1.01
N GLU A 76 4.54 -5.18 0.03
CA GLU A 76 4.78 -5.57 1.41
C GLU A 76 3.58 -6.33 2.01
N LEU A 77 2.81 -7.00 1.16
CA LEU A 77 1.60 -7.72 1.57
C LEU A 77 1.94 -8.86 2.53
N GLY A 78 1.13 -8.99 3.58
CA GLY A 78 1.20 -10.09 4.54
C GLY A 78 -0.01 -11.00 4.45
N TYR A 79 -0.01 -12.07 5.25
CA TYR A 79 -1.17 -12.96 5.37
C TYR A 79 -2.36 -12.19 5.94
N GLY A 80 -3.53 -12.35 5.32
CA GLY A 80 -4.75 -11.71 5.75
C GLY A 80 -4.77 -10.18 5.63
N SER A 81 -3.84 -9.59 4.86
CA SER A 81 -3.88 -8.15 4.55
C SER A 81 -5.08 -7.83 3.68
N ASP A 82 -5.70 -6.68 3.92
CA ASP A 82 -6.62 -6.05 2.99
C ASP A 82 -5.88 -5.49 1.77
N LEU A 83 -6.62 -5.17 0.72
CA LEU A 83 -6.10 -4.53 -0.48
C LEU A 83 -6.59 -3.09 -0.53
N ASP A 84 -5.66 -2.16 -0.43
CA ASP A 84 -5.90 -0.73 -0.67
C ASP A 84 -5.81 -0.48 -2.17
N ILE A 85 -6.93 -0.20 -2.82
CA ILE A 85 -6.97 -0.03 -4.27
C ILE A 85 -7.83 1.16 -4.69
N VAL A 86 -7.43 1.75 -5.81
CA VAL A 86 -8.16 2.83 -6.47
C VAL A 86 -8.39 2.44 -7.92
N PHE A 87 -9.59 2.71 -8.42
CA PHE A 87 -9.98 2.43 -9.80
C PHE A 87 -10.05 3.72 -10.61
N VAL A 88 -9.41 3.71 -11.77
CA VAL A 88 -9.45 4.81 -12.73
C VAL A 88 -9.80 4.29 -14.12
N TYR A 89 -10.46 5.10 -14.94
CA TYR A 89 -10.82 4.73 -16.32
C TYR A 89 -10.44 5.83 -17.31
N ASP A 90 -10.28 5.44 -18.57
CA ASP A 90 -10.01 6.36 -19.68
C ASP A 90 -10.88 5.96 -20.88
N ASP A 91 -12.11 6.45 -20.87
CA ASP A 91 -13.13 6.10 -21.84
C ASP A 91 -14.04 7.30 -22.12
N GLU A 92 -14.22 7.62 -23.41
CA GLU A 92 -15.02 8.75 -23.86
C GLU A 92 -16.53 8.44 -23.99
N ASP A 93 -16.95 7.19 -23.76
CA ASP A 93 -18.37 6.83 -23.79
C ASP A 93 -19.15 7.65 -22.75
N GLU A 94 -20.30 8.18 -23.16
CA GLU A 94 -21.14 9.01 -22.28
C GLU A 94 -21.61 8.24 -21.03
N ARG A 95 -21.69 6.93 -21.11
CA ARG A 95 -22.10 6.04 -20.02
C ARG A 95 -20.91 5.46 -19.27
N ALA A 96 -19.68 5.86 -19.56
CA ALA A 96 -18.48 5.27 -18.99
C ALA A 96 -18.51 5.26 -17.45
N GLN A 97 -18.85 6.39 -16.82
CA GLN A 97 -18.93 6.48 -15.36
C GLN A 97 -19.88 5.44 -14.76
N GLU A 98 -21.06 5.28 -15.33
CA GLU A 98 -22.07 4.31 -14.87
C GLU A 98 -21.60 2.88 -15.09
N ILE A 99 -21.08 2.58 -16.28
CA ILE A 99 -20.61 1.25 -16.65
C ILE A 99 -19.46 0.81 -15.75
N TYR A 100 -18.45 1.65 -15.60
CA TYR A 100 -17.29 1.32 -14.77
C TYR A 100 -17.59 1.31 -13.28
N ALA A 101 -18.51 2.12 -12.80
CA ALA A 101 -18.99 2.03 -11.42
C ALA A 101 -19.69 0.68 -11.16
N SER A 102 -20.53 0.23 -12.08
CA SER A 102 -21.18 -1.09 -12.01
C SER A 102 -20.15 -2.23 -12.05
N TYR A 103 -19.17 -2.11 -12.94
CA TYR A 103 -18.05 -3.05 -13.06
C TYR A 103 -17.25 -3.18 -11.76
N VAL A 104 -16.86 -2.04 -11.17
CA VAL A 104 -16.07 -2.00 -9.94
C VAL A 104 -16.85 -2.60 -8.76
N ARG A 105 -18.14 -2.27 -8.63
CA ARG A 105 -19.01 -2.88 -7.61
C ARG A 105 -19.06 -4.40 -7.75
N LYS A 106 -19.13 -4.90 -8.97
CA LYS A 106 -19.11 -6.34 -9.25
C LYS A 106 -17.80 -6.97 -8.84
N MET A 107 -16.66 -6.36 -9.18
CA MET A 107 -15.33 -6.83 -8.77
C MET A 107 -15.18 -6.88 -7.25
N ILE A 108 -15.55 -5.80 -6.56
CA ILE A 108 -15.48 -5.73 -5.09
C ILE A 108 -16.34 -6.84 -4.47
N ASN A 109 -17.55 -7.03 -4.97
CA ASN A 109 -18.43 -8.09 -4.48
C ASN A 109 -17.80 -9.49 -4.68
N TRP A 110 -17.21 -9.75 -5.85
CA TRP A 110 -16.55 -11.03 -6.14
C TRP A 110 -15.35 -11.30 -5.22
N MET A 111 -14.62 -10.24 -4.85
CA MET A 111 -13.45 -10.34 -3.96
C MET A 111 -13.85 -10.55 -2.50
N THR A 112 -14.95 -9.95 -2.06
CA THR A 112 -15.32 -9.85 -0.65
C THR A 112 -16.40 -10.82 -0.21
N VAL A 113 -17.23 -11.34 -1.13
CA VAL A 113 -18.32 -12.26 -0.76
C VAL A 113 -17.76 -13.55 -0.17
N LYS A 114 -18.32 -13.96 0.96
CA LYS A 114 -17.97 -15.24 1.59
C LYS A 114 -18.74 -16.39 0.93
N THR A 115 -18.02 -17.41 0.52
CA THR A 115 -18.60 -18.64 -0.07
C THR A 115 -18.30 -19.84 0.81
N ALA A 116 -18.76 -21.05 0.40
CA ALA A 116 -18.40 -22.28 1.09
C ALA A 116 -16.89 -22.55 1.13
N ASP A 117 -16.14 -22.03 0.16
CA ASP A 117 -14.69 -22.14 0.08
C ASP A 117 -13.97 -20.90 0.70
N GLY A 118 -14.67 -20.09 1.50
CA GLY A 118 -14.14 -18.91 2.19
C GLY A 118 -14.29 -17.59 1.42
N ASP A 119 -13.48 -16.64 1.79
CA ASP A 119 -13.35 -15.31 1.18
C ASP A 119 -11.99 -15.16 0.49
N LEU A 120 -11.78 -14.05 -0.20
CA LEU A 120 -10.49 -13.72 -0.82
C LEU A 120 -9.78 -12.61 -0.05
N TYR A 121 -10.25 -11.37 -0.24
CA TYR A 121 -9.63 -10.18 0.34
C TYR A 121 -10.70 -9.20 0.79
N GLU A 122 -10.42 -8.48 1.85
CA GLU A 122 -11.10 -7.23 2.13
C GLU A 122 -10.54 -6.15 1.19
N ILE A 123 -11.42 -5.29 0.69
CA ILE A 123 -11.08 -4.24 -0.27
C ILE A 123 -11.32 -2.88 0.37
N ASP A 124 -10.28 -2.06 0.47
CA ASP A 124 -10.36 -0.68 0.93
C ASP A 124 -10.15 0.28 -0.25
N THR A 125 -11.13 1.12 -0.50
CA THR A 125 -11.11 2.14 -1.55
C THR A 125 -11.06 3.57 -1.00
N ALA A 126 -10.75 3.74 0.28
CA ALA A 126 -10.77 5.03 0.97
C ALA A 126 -9.70 6.02 0.47
N LEU A 127 -8.65 5.54 -0.20
CA LEU A 127 -7.58 6.37 -0.77
C LEU A 127 -7.94 7.00 -2.13
N ARG A 128 -9.16 6.74 -2.65
CA ARG A 128 -9.63 7.41 -3.86
C ARG A 128 -9.83 8.91 -3.65
N PRO A 129 -9.81 9.73 -4.72
CA PRO A 129 -10.06 11.16 -4.61
C PRO A 129 -11.31 11.47 -3.79
N ASN A 130 -11.19 12.38 -2.81
CA ASN A 130 -12.24 12.73 -1.83
C ASN A 130 -12.65 11.59 -0.88
N GLY A 131 -11.87 10.52 -0.81
CA GLY A 131 -12.13 9.40 0.10
C GLY A 131 -13.50 8.76 -0.11
N ASN A 132 -14.14 8.35 0.97
CA ASN A 132 -15.45 7.67 0.92
C ASN A 132 -16.60 8.55 0.42
N SER A 133 -16.44 9.86 0.37
CA SER A 133 -17.41 10.78 -0.22
C SER A 133 -17.23 10.98 -1.73
N GLY A 134 -16.12 10.54 -2.29
CA GLY A 134 -15.83 10.62 -3.72
C GLY A 134 -16.43 9.48 -4.54
N LEU A 135 -16.34 9.63 -5.87
CA LEU A 135 -16.77 8.60 -6.80
C LEU A 135 -15.94 7.32 -6.63
N LEU A 136 -16.60 6.16 -6.71
CA LEU A 136 -15.95 4.86 -6.54
C LEU A 136 -14.91 4.59 -7.64
N VAL A 137 -15.15 5.07 -8.85
CA VAL A 137 -14.22 5.04 -9.97
C VAL A 137 -14.12 6.44 -10.57
N THR A 138 -12.91 6.87 -10.90
CA THR A 138 -12.64 8.24 -11.36
C THR A 138 -12.03 8.21 -12.75
N ARG A 139 -12.40 9.17 -13.60
CA ARG A 139 -11.72 9.37 -14.87
C ARG A 139 -10.22 9.65 -14.61
N PHE A 140 -9.35 9.05 -15.39
CA PHE A 140 -7.90 9.14 -15.16
C PHE A 140 -7.41 10.60 -15.14
N GLU A 141 -7.89 11.45 -16.05
CA GLU A 141 -7.49 12.87 -16.08
C GLU A 141 -7.90 13.62 -14.80
N ALA A 142 -9.09 13.35 -14.30
CA ALA A 142 -9.55 13.94 -13.02
C ALA A 142 -8.71 13.44 -11.83
N TYR A 143 -8.35 12.16 -11.83
CA TYR A 143 -7.41 11.59 -10.88
C TYR A 143 -6.05 12.27 -10.95
N ALA A 144 -5.49 12.44 -12.16
CA ALA A 144 -4.21 13.09 -12.38
C ALA A 144 -4.22 14.55 -11.91
N ASP A 145 -5.25 15.31 -12.23
CA ASP A 145 -5.40 16.71 -11.81
C ASP A 145 -5.51 16.82 -10.29
N TYR A 146 -6.30 15.95 -9.66
CA TYR A 146 -6.43 15.89 -8.21
C TYR A 146 -5.09 15.62 -7.53
N GLN A 147 -4.35 14.61 -7.96
CA GLN A 147 -3.07 14.23 -7.36
C GLN A 147 -1.98 15.27 -7.60
N GLN A 148 -1.96 15.91 -8.76
CA GLN A 148 -0.99 16.95 -9.10
C GLN A 148 -1.39 18.34 -8.64
N GLN A 149 -2.43 18.44 -7.83
CA GLN A 149 -2.93 19.68 -7.22
C GLN A 149 -3.34 20.76 -8.27
N ARG A 150 -3.97 20.33 -9.34
CA ARG A 150 -4.55 21.20 -10.35
C ARG A 150 -6.03 21.44 -10.04
N GLY A 151 -6.41 22.69 -9.85
CA GLY A 151 -7.77 23.09 -9.51
C GLY A 151 -7.96 23.40 -8.03
N SER A 152 -9.20 23.49 -7.60
CA SER A 152 -9.58 23.90 -6.23
C SER A 152 -9.77 22.73 -5.25
N ASN A 153 -10.10 21.55 -5.76
CA ASN A 153 -10.30 20.35 -4.96
C ASN A 153 -9.17 19.36 -5.26
N THR A 154 -8.19 19.31 -4.38
CA THR A 154 -6.93 18.60 -4.63
C THR A 154 -6.49 17.76 -3.45
N ALA A 155 -5.56 16.83 -3.72
CA ALA A 155 -5.02 15.91 -2.74
C ALA A 155 -4.33 16.62 -1.56
N TRP A 156 -4.48 16.04 -0.38
CA TRP A 156 -3.79 16.45 0.84
C TRP A 156 -2.41 15.80 0.93
N THR A 157 -1.56 16.32 1.79
CA THR A 157 -0.21 15.76 2.01
C THR A 157 -0.25 14.28 2.38
N TRP A 158 -1.17 13.85 3.22
CA TRP A 158 -1.30 12.43 3.58
C TRP A 158 -1.66 11.53 2.40
N GLU A 159 -2.38 12.05 1.40
CA GLU A 159 -2.64 11.31 0.14
C GLU A 159 -1.37 11.21 -0.71
N HIS A 160 -0.51 12.22 -0.68
CA HIS A 160 0.82 12.16 -1.30
C HIS A 160 1.76 11.19 -0.57
N GLN A 161 1.66 11.07 0.75
CA GLN A 161 2.34 10.00 1.48
C GLN A 161 1.91 8.63 0.95
N ALA A 162 0.62 8.42 0.76
CA ALA A 162 0.10 7.18 0.17
C ALA A 162 0.61 6.96 -1.26
N MET A 163 0.76 8.03 -2.06
CA MET A 163 1.27 7.96 -3.42
C MET A 163 2.72 7.46 -3.51
N THR A 164 3.52 7.62 -2.46
CA THR A 164 4.90 7.07 -2.43
C THR A 164 4.93 5.55 -2.60
N ARG A 165 3.85 4.87 -2.23
CA ARG A 165 3.69 3.41 -2.30
C ARG A 165 2.72 2.96 -3.39
N ALA A 166 2.20 3.88 -4.19
CA ALA A 166 1.23 3.56 -5.23
C ALA A 166 1.89 2.87 -6.43
N ARG A 167 1.19 1.90 -7.00
CA ARG A 167 1.67 1.07 -8.11
C ARG A 167 0.53 0.75 -9.07
N PHE A 168 0.79 0.84 -10.38
CA PHE A 168 -0.12 0.27 -11.37
C PHE A 168 -0.11 -1.27 -11.25
N VAL A 169 -1.25 -1.85 -10.92
CA VAL A 169 -1.37 -3.30 -10.72
C VAL A 169 -1.77 -4.00 -12.01
N MET A 170 -2.84 -3.52 -12.66
CA MET A 170 -3.35 -4.09 -13.90
C MET A 170 -4.31 -3.14 -14.58
N GLY A 171 -4.57 -3.37 -15.86
CA GLY A 171 -5.57 -2.64 -16.63
C GLY A 171 -5.11 -2.28 -18.03
N LEU A 172 -5.71 -1.24 -18.59
CA LEU A 172 -5.38 -0.76 -19.93
C LEU A 172 -3.88 -0.40 -20.00
N PRO A 173 -3.10 -1.03 -20.90
CA PRO A 173 -1.64 -0.87 -20.92
C PRO A 173 -1.17 0.58 -21.05
N SER A 174 -1.90 1.42 -21.80
CA SER A 174 -1.55 2.85 -21.97
C SER A 174 -1.67 3.67 -20.68
N LEU A 175 -2.41 3.20 -19.68
CA LEU A 175 -2.53 3.87 -18.39
C LEU A 175 -1.32 3.64 -17.48
N ALA A 176 -0.53 2.60 -17.69
CA ALA A 176 0.63 2.32 -16.86
C ALA A 176 1.68 3.44 -16.91
N PRO A 177 2.20 3.85 -18.08
CA PRO A 177 3.17 4.95 -18.15
C PRO A 177 2.55 6.30 -17.75
N ARG A 178 1.26 6.51 -18.00
CA ARG A 178 0.56 7.73 -17.58
C ARG A 178 0.45 7.82 -16.06
N PHE A 179 0.14 6.71 -15.40
CA PHE A 179 0.14 6.63 -13.94
C PHE A 179 1.55 6.89 -13.38
N ASP A 180 2.57 6.25 -13.94
CA ASP A 180 3.95 6.45 -13.50
C ASP A 180 4.38 7.93 -13.63
N ALA A 181 3.95 8.61 -14.68
CA ALA A 181 4.20 10.04 -14.83
C ALA A 181 3.51 10.89 -13.74
N VAL A 182 2.27 10.57 -13.40
CA VAL A 182 1.54 11.24 -12.29
C VAL A 182 2.25 11.01 -10.96
N ARG A 183 2.60 9.77 -10.67
CA ARG A 183 3.32 9.42 -9.44
C ARG A 183 4.66 10.16 -9.35
N CYS A 184 5.45 10.14 -10.41
CA CYS A 184 6.71 10.86 -10.49
C CYS A 184 6.52 12.37 -10.23
N ALA A 185 5.56 13.00 -10.88
CA ALA A 185 5.26 14.41 -10.68
C ALA A 185 4.90 14.73 -9.22
N VAL A 186 4.13 13.87 -8.56
CA VAL A 186 3.76 14.04 -7.14
C VAL A 186 4.96 13.92 -6.21
N ILE A 187 5.75 12.84 -6.33
CA ILE A 187 6.85 12.57 -5.41
C ILE A 187 8.07 13.47 -5.63
N GLN A 188 8.20 14.07 -6.81
CA GLN A 188 9.27 14.99 -7.16
C GLN A 188 8.87 16.47 -7.05
N ALA A 189 7.62 16.76 -6.71
CA ALA A 189 7.16 18.12 -6.56
C ALA A 189 7.98 18.89 -5.50
N PRO A 190 8.35 20.15 -5.74
CA PRO A 190 9.03 20.96 -4.74
C PRO A 190 8.18 21.10 -3.48
N ARG A 191 8.81 20.96 -2.32
CA ARG A 191 8.14 21.05 -1.02
C ARG A 191 8.96 21.83 -0.03
N ASP A 192 8.28 22.60 0.82
CA ASP A 192 8.91 23.20 1.99
C ASP A 192 9.13 22.14 3.06
N ALA A 193 10.39 21.92 3.45
CA ALA A 193 10.75 20.85 4.38
C ALA A 193 10.07 20.99 5.74
N ALA A 194 9.97 22.20 6.27
CA ALA A 194 9.37 22.45 7.57
C ALA A 194 7.86 22.19 7.55
N SER A 195 7.16 22.67 6.53
CA SER A 195 5.73 22.44 6.36
C SER A 195 5.41 20.96 6.16
N LEU A 196 6.17 20.27 5.31
CA LEU A 196 5.99 18.84 5.08
C LEU A 196 6.19 18.03 6.37
N LYS A 197 7.25 18.33 7.11
CA LYS A 197 7.52 17.70 8.41
C LYS A 197 6.37 17.92 9.38
N ALA A 198 5.91 19.14 9.54
CA ALA A 198 4.83 19.48 10.46
C ALA A 198 3.52 18.73 10.12
N GLU A 199 3.18 18.63 8.84
CA GLU A 199 1.97 17.91 8.40
C GLU A 199 2.09 16.40 8.64
N ILE A 200 3.24 15.80 8.38
CA ILE A 200 3.48 14.37 8.60
C ILE A 200 3.45 14.04 10.08
N VAL A 201 4.10 14.85 10.93
CA VAL A 201 4.07 14.68 12.39
C VAL A 201 2.65 14.81 12.93
N ALA A 202 1.88 15.79 12.45
CA ALA A 202 0.49 15.97 12.85
C ALA A 202 -0.39 14.75 12.45
N MET A 203 -0.19 14.22 11.26
CA MET A 203 -0.90 13.01 10.82
C MET A 203 -0.49 11.80 11.66
N ARG A 204 0.80 11.65 11.97
CA ARG A 204 1.29 10.57 12.83
C ARG A 204 0.61 10.59 14.20
N GLU A 205 0.46 11.79 14.76
CA GLU A 205 -0.20 11.97 16.07
C GLU A 205 -1.68 11.57 16.00
N ARG A 206 -2.40 11.94 14.94
CA ARG A 206 -3.80 11.51 14.72
C ARG A 206 -3.92 9.99 14.63
N VAL A 207 -3.02 9.34 13.90
CA VAL A 207 -3.01 7.87 13.77
C VAL A 207 -2.77 7.23 15.14
N ARG A 208 -1.84 7.76 15.93
CA ARG A 208 -1.56 7.27 17.27
C ARG A 208 -2.75 7.39 18.21
N GLN A 209 -3.45 8.52 18.18
CA GLN A 209 -4.66 8.73 18.98
C GLN A 209 -5.79 7.78 18.62
N GLY A 210 -5.88 7.39 17.35
CA GLY A 210 -6.85 6.41 16.87
C GLY A 210 -6.52 4.96 17.27
N HIS A 211 -5.30 4.69 17.73
CA HIS A 211 -4.82 3.35 18.08
C HIS A 211 -4.12 3.36 19.44
N PRO A 212 -4.87 3.56 20.54
CA PRO A 212 -4.27 3.59 21.88
C PRO A 212 -3.68 2.22 22.25
N VAL A 213 -2.49 2.23 22.82
CA VAL A 213 -1.78 1.04 23.28
C VAL A 213 -1.56 1.14 24.79
N LYS A 214 -1.68 0.00 25.52
CA LYS A 214 -1.41 -0.06 26.94
C LYS A 214 0.05 0.29 27.25
N ALA A 215 0.29 1.01 28.32
CA ALA A 215 1.60 1.56 28.64
C ALA A 215 2.73 0.51 28.76
N GLU A 216 2.41 -0.70 29.16
CA GLU A 216 3.36 -1.79 29.34
C GLU A 216 3.52 -2.69 28.11
N ARG A 217 2.83 -2.35 27.02
CA ARG A 217 2.80 -3.13 25.78
C ARG A 217 3.39 -2.33 24.63
N PHE A 218 3.92 -3.04 23.67
CA PHE A 218 4.44 -2.50 22.42
C PHE A 218 3.66 -3.12 21.25
N ASP A 219 2.83 -2.32 20.60
CA ASP A 219 2.20 -2.71 19.34
C ASP A 219 3.19 -2.47 18.21
N VAL A 220 3.52 -3.54 17.48
CA VAL A 220 4.55 -3.48 16.42
C VAL A 220 4.18 -2.58 15.25
N LYS A 221 2.90 -2.19 15.14
CA LYS A 221 2.42 -1.29 14.08
C LYS A 221 2.32 0.17 14.56
N HIS A 222 1.65 0.43 15.68
CA HIS A 222 1.20 1.77 16.06
C HIS A 222 1.95 2.42 17.20
N SER A 223 2.66 1.67 18.03
CA SER A 223 3.41 2.25 19.17
C SER A 223 4.53 3.18 18.71
N PRO A 224 4.95 4.14 19.53
CA PRO A 224 6.19 4.90 19.27
C PRO A 224 7.37 3.96 19.06
N GLY A 225 8.10 4.15 17.96
CA GLY A 225 9.20 3.26 17.56
C GLY A 225 8.75 2.00 16.81
N ALA A 226 7.50 1.92 16.39
CA ALA A 226 6.94 0.81 15.62
C ALA A 226 6.95 1.09 14.11
N MET A 227 6.32 0.20 13.35
CA MET A 227 6.37 0.19 11.88
C MET A 227 5.87 1.48 11.25
N VAL A 228 4.80 2.08 11.78
CA VAL A 228 4.23 3.32 11.22
C VAL A 228 5.21 4.49 11.31
N ASP A 229 6.01 4.58 12.37
CA ASP A 229 7.06 5.60 12.47
C ASP A 229 8.12 5.43 11.36
N ALA A 230 8.57 4.21 11.13
CA ALA A 230 9.51 3.92 10.04
C ALA A 230 8.91 4.26 8.67
N GLU A 231 7.65 3.88 8.43
CA GLU A 231 6.93 4.16 7.17
C GLU A 231 6.79 5.66 6.93
N PHE A 232 6.42 6.44 7.95
CA PHE A 232 6.26 7.89 7.82
C PHE A 232 7.60 8.60 7.60
N ALA A 233 8.67 8.14 8.26
CA ALA A 233 10.01 8.65 8.03
C ALA A 233 10.46 8.41 6.57
N VAL A 234 10.22 7.22 6.03
CA VAL A 234 10.51 6.90 4.62
C VAL A 234 9.70 7.77 3.67
N GLN A 235 8.41 7.95 3.94
CA GLN A 235 7.54 8.79 3.11
C GLN A 235 8.02 10.25 3.09
N TYR A 236 8.43 10.79 4.22
CA TYR A 236 9.03 12.12 4.29
C TYR A 236 10.30 12.21 3.43
N LEU A 237 11.21 11.24 3.56
CA LEU A 237 12.46 11.22 2.78
C LEU A 237 12.18 11.14 1.28
N VAL A 238 11.24 10.32 0.86
CA VAL A 238 10.84 10.19 -0.54
C VAL A 238 10.25 11.50 -1.06
N LEU A 239 9.28 12.08 -0.36
CA LEU A 239 8.61 13.31 -0.81
C LEU A 239 9.52 14.52 -0.83
N LEU A 240 10.50 14.59 0.06
CA LEU A 240 11.42 15.73 0.13
C LEU A 240 12.61 15.59 -0.82
N HIS A 241 13.15 14.39 -0.99
CA HIS A 241 14.48 14.20 -1.58
C HIS A 241 14.50 13.49 -2.95
N THR A 242 13.38 12.95 -3.44
CA THR A 242 13.39 12.17 -4.69
C THR A 242 13.84 13.00 -5.89
N ALA A 243 13.54 14.30 -5.94
CA ALA A 243 13.96 15.17 -7.05
C ALA A 243 15.50 15.22 -7.18
N GLU A 244 16.23 15.20 -6.07
CA GLU A 244 17.69 15.26 -6.03
C GLU A 244 18.32 13.86 -5.91
N HIS A 245 17.57 12.87 -5.43
CA HIS A 245 18.01 11.50 -5.23
C HIS A 245 17.07 10.50 -5.93
N PRO A 246 17.22 10.32 -7.26
CA PRO A 246 16.31 9.48 -8.05
C PRO A 246 16.21 8.02 -7.59
N ALA A 247 17.20 7.51 -6.87
CA ALA A 247 17.16 6.17 -6.31
C ALA A 247 16.00 5.95 -5.31
N LEU A 248 15.44 7.03 -4.74
CA LEU A 248 14.27 6.98 -3.85
C LEU A 248 12.94 6.94 -4.62
N ALA A 249 12.95 7.14 -5.93
CA ALA A 249 11.73 7.12 -6.74
C ALA A 249 11.16 5.71 -6.92
N ASP A 250 11.99 4.69 -6.88
CA ASP A 250 11.56 3.31 -7.07
C ASP A 250 10.71 2.83 -5.90
N ASN A 251 9.60 2.18 -6.23
CA ASN A 251 8.70 1.60 -5.23
C ASN A 251 9.17 0.19 -4.83
N VAL A 252 10.20 0.14 -3.98
CA VAL A 252 10.92 -1.10 -3.61
C VAL A 252 10.68 -1.54 -2.17
N GLY A 253 9.78 -0.89 -1.45
CA GLY A 253 9.48 -1.18 -0.05
C GLY A 253 10.34 -0.41 0.94
N ASN A 254 9.90 -0.40 2.20
CA ASN A 254 10.52 0.43 3.25
C ASN A 254 11.94 -0.01 3.60
N ILE A 255 12.20 -1.32 3.64
CA ILE A 255 13.53 -1.85 3.98
C ILE A 255 14.58 -1.33 2.97
N ALA A 256 14.32 -1.52 1.68
CA ALA A 256 15.24 -1.09 0.64
C ALA A 256 15.37 0.45 0.58
N LEU A 257 14.28 1.19 0.80
CA LEU A 257 14.32 2.65 0.80
C LEU A 257 15.12 3.22 1.97
N LEU A 258 15.04 2.63 3.15
CA LEU A 258 15.90 2.99 4.29
C LEU A 258 17.38 2.78 3.98
N GLN A 259 17.72 1.66 3.36
CA GLN A 259 19.09 1.37 2.93
C GLN A 259 19.58 2.36 1.86
N ARG A 260 18.74 2.69 0.88
CA ARG A 260 19.05 3.68 -0.16
C ARG A 260 19.23 5.09 0.40
N ALA A 261 18.40 5.49 1.37
CA ALA A 261 18.52 6.79 2.01
C ALA A 261 19.84 6.93 2.78
N GLU A 262 20.26 5.90 3.49
CA GLU A 262 21.58 5.89 4.15
C GLU A 262 22.72 5.96 3.15
N LYS A 263 22.67 5.16 2.09
CA LYS A 263 23.67 5.16 1.02
C LYS A 263 23.76 6.51 0.30
N ALA A 264 22.66 7.23 0.19
CA ALA A 264 22.61 8.56 -0.39
C ALA A 264 23.11 9.66 0.57
N GLY A 265 23.46 9.32 1.81
CA GLY A 265 23.92 10.28 2.82
C GLY A 265 22.79 11.09 3.47
N LEU A 266 21.53 10.70 3.26
CA LEU A 266 20.36 11.36 3.87
C LEU A 266 20.11 10.92 5.31
N LEU A 267 20.71 9.81 5.72
CA LEU A 267 20.71 9.30 7.09
C LEU A 267 22.14 9.09 7.57
N PRO A 268 22.43 9.28 8.87
CA PRO A 268 23.72 8.93 9.44
C PRO A 268 24.04 7.44 9.22
N GLN A 269 25.32 7.14 9.13
CA GLN A 269 25.78 5.76 8.96
C GLN A 269 25.23 4.84 10.05
N GLY A 270 24.65 3.70 9.62
CA GLY A 270 24.08 2.70 10.49
C GLY A 270 22.62 2.92 10.86
N VAL A 271 22.09 4.14 10.77
CA VAL A 271 20.71 4.45 11.17
C VAL A 271 19.69 3.80 10.23
N GLY A 272 19.90 3.89 8.92
CA GLY A 272 19.02 3.29 7.93
C GLY A 272 19.02 1.77 7.99
N GLU A 273 20.19 1.17 8.09
CA GLU A 273 20.33 -0.30 8.18
C GLU A 273 19.73 -0.86 9.47
N ALA A 274 19.96 -0.20 10.62
CA ALA A 274 19.36 -0.62 11.88
C ALA A 274 17.83 -0.52 11.86
N ALA A 275 17.29 0.55 11.31
CA ALA A 275 15.84 0.73 11.16
C ALA A 275 15.25 -0.29 10.17
N ALA A 276 15.94 -0.60 9.08
CA ALA A 276 15.53 -1.62 8.11
C ALA A 276 15.45 -3.01 8.76
N ASN A 277 16.46 -3.38 9.54
CA ASN A 277 16.47 -4.64 10.28
C ASN A 277 15.38 -4.70 11.34
N ALA A 278 15.14 -3.60 12.06
CA ALA A 278 14.06 -3.48 13.03
C ALA A 278 12.69 -3.66 12.35
N TYR A 279 12.46 -3.01 11.23
CA TYR A 279 11.23 -3.13 10.45
C TYR A 279 11.01 -4.57 9.97
N ARG A 280 12.05 -5.25 9.52
CA ARG A 280 12.00 -6.65 9.12
C ARG A 280 11.57 -7.57 10.28
N GLU A 281 12.12 -7.39 11.48
CA GLU A 281 11.75 -8.18 12.66
C GLU A 281 10.30 -7.90 13.10
N MET A 282 9.87 -6.65 13.05
CA MET A 282 8.47 -6.29 13.36
C MET A 282 7.49 -6.92 12.36
N ARG A 283 7.84 -6.97 11.08
CA ARG A 283 7.03 -7.67 10.07
C ARG A 283 6.98 -9.18 10.33
N ARG A 284 8.10 -9.80 10.68
CA ARG A 284 8.12 -11.22 11.05
C ARG A 284 7.21 -11.53 12.23
N LEU A 285 7.26 -10.69 13.25
CA LEU A 285 6.37 -10.83 14.40
C LEU A 285 4.90 -10.67 14.00
N GLN A 286 4.59 -9.65 13.19
CA GLN A 286 3.24 -9.42 12.69
C GLN A 286 2.71 -10.61 11.87
N HIS A 287 3.53 -11.17 10.97
CA HIS A 287 3.17 -12.37 10.19
C HIS A 287 2.90 -13.57 11.11
N ARG A 288 3.77 -13.81 12.07
CA ARG A 288 3.63 -14.92 13.02
C ARG A 288 2.39 -14.78 13.88
N ALA A 289 2.16 -13.60 14.42
CA ALA A 289 0.97 -13.29 15.21
C ALA A 289 -0.31 -13.52 14.39
N ARG A 290 -0.33 -13.09 13.13
CA ARG A 290 -1.47 -13.30 12.25
C ARG A 290 -1.73 -14.77 11.98
N LEU A 291 -0.69 -15.58 11.75
CA LEU A 291 -0.81 -17.02 11.52
C LEU A 291 -1.30 -17.78 12.75
N ASN A 292 -0.91 -17.32 13.94
CA ASN A 292 -1.29 -17.94 15.22
C ASN A 292 -2.58 -17.35 15.81
N GLU A 293 -3.21 -16.40 15.12
CA GLU A 293 -4.37 -15.66 15.64
C GLU A 293 -4.08 -14.98 16.99
N GLU A 294 -2.83 -14.50 17.16
CA GLU A 294 -2.35 -13.81 18.35
C GLU A 294 -2.38 -12.29 18.18
N PRO A 295 -2.44 -11.51 19.27
CA PRO A 295 -2.29 -10.07 19.21
C PRO A 295 -0.91 -9.67 18.67
N THR A 296 -0.85 -8.52 18.00
CA THR A 296 0.40 -7.92 17.47
C THR A 296 1.12 -7.06 18.50
N ASP A 297 0.59 -6.94 19.71
CA ASP A 297 1.24 -6.27 20.82
C ASP A 297 2.00 -7.24 21.71
N VAL A 298 3.19 -6.86 22.11
CA VAL A 298 4.12 -7.67 22.90
C VAL A 298 4.61 -6.88 24.13
N PRO A 299 5.22 -7.54 25.13
CA PRO A 299 5.89 -6.81 26.20
C PRO A 299 6.96 -5.85 25.66
N LEU A 300 7.08 -4.66 26.25
CA LEU A 300 8.05 -3.63 25.84
C LEU A 300 9.50 -4.15 25.74
N SER A 301 9.86 -5.13 26.53
CA SER A 301 11.22 -5.70 26.55
C SER A 301 11.53 -6.60 25.36
N GLN A 302 10.54 -7.10 24.67
CA GLN A 302 10.74 -8.14 23.65
C GLN A 302 11.45 -7.61 22.40
N LEU A 303 11.17 -6.37 22.01
CA LEU A 303 11.75 -5.70 20.82
C LEU A 303 12.42 -4.37 21.19
N ALA A 304 13.09 -4.32 22.32
CA ALA A 304 13.65 -3.07 22.85
C ALA A 304 14.71 -2.46 21.93
N ALA A 305 15.58 -3.27 21.33
CA ALA A 305 16.62 -2.81 20.40
C ALA A 305 16.01 -2.32 19.09
N GLU A 306 15.07 -3.05 18.55
CA GLU A 306 14.35 -2.71 17.31
C GLU A 306 13.55 -1.42 17.48
N ARG A 307 12.85 -1.29 18.60
CA ARG A 307 12.13 -0.08 18.95
C ARG A 307 13.08 1.15 19.01
N GLU A 308 14.21 1.02 19.67
CA GLU A 308 15.19 2.11 19.78
C GLU A 308 15.79 2.49 18.43
N ALA A 309 16.03 1.51 17.54
CA ALA A 309 16.48 1.78 16.18
C ALA A 309 15.48 2.64 15.37
N VAL A 310 14.20 2.36 15.49
CA VAL A 310 13.14 3.15 14.82
C VAL A 310 12.96 4.51 15.49
N LEU A 311 13.04 4.60 16.81
CA LEU A 311 13.00 5.89 17.53
C LEU A 311 14.19 6.78 17.13
N THR A 312 15.37 6.21 16.94
CA THR A 312 16.54 6.94 16.46
C THR A 312 16.32 7.47 15.05
N LEU A 313 15.79 6.64 14.15
CA LEU A 313 15.39 7.06 12.80
C LEU A 313 14.41 8.24 12.87
N TRP A 314 13.38 8.14 13.69
CA TRP A 314 12.36 9.17 13.82
C TRP A 314 12.97 10.49 14.28
N ARG A 315 13.79 10.46 15.32
CA ARG A 315 14.50 11.67 15.83
C ARG A 315 15.38 12.31 14.75
N VAL A 316 16.16 11.51 14.05
CA VAL A 316 17.04 12.02 12.98
C VAL A 316 16.27 12.68 11.85
N VAL A 317 15.11 12.14 11.48
CA VAL A 317 14.32 12.62 10.34
C VAL A 317 13.35 13.73 10.75
N MET A 318 12.72 13.64 11.92
CA MET A 318 11.60 14.50 12.32
C MET A 318 11.95 15.56 13.38
N ASP A 319 13.04 15.43 14.13
CA ASP A 319 13.51 16.46 15.05
C ASP A 319 14.52 17.38 14.34
#